data_7a16753a2a2a91227bb96b7603415653
#
_entry.id   7a16753a2a2a91227bb96b7603415653
#
_cell.length_a   1.000
_cell.length_b   1.000
_cell.length_c   1.000
_cell.angle_alpha   90.00
_cell.angle_beta   90.00
_cell.angle_gamma   90.00
#
_symmetry.space_group_name_H-M   'P 1'
#
loop_
_entity.id
_entity.type
_entity.pdbx_description
1 polymer ?
#
loop_
_entity_poly.entity_id
_entity_poly.type
_entity_poly.pdbx_seq_one_letter_code
_entity_poly.pdbx_strand_id
1 'polypeptide(L)'
;CPPAQIAASGLDALTQLLEAYVSLRANPMTDALALSGLLAAREGLLPWFRAVRDGTPEGPAAVGARAAMAYAALASGIALANAGLGATHGVAAALGGYYGIPHGVACGTTLVATVRVNLGALEARDAGGTALPRYAELGRLLADEPRLPDPAARGRLLELLGAWARELGMPRLRAFGVSAQVLADLVPRCRGSSMRSNPVALDDAEVGSILRQSL
;
A
#
# COMPACT_ATOMS: atom_id res chain seq x y z
N CYS A 1 -3.63 20.75 -6.24
CA CYS A 1 -2.76 19.57 -6.35
C CYS A 1 -3.11 18.83 -7.65
N PRO A 2 -2.14 18.50 -8.53
CA PRO A 2 -2.43 17.78 -9.77
C PRO A 2 -2.91 16.33 -9.49
N PRO A 3 -3.75 15.74 -10.39
CA PRO A 3 -4.25 14.38 -10.20
C PRO A 3 -3.13 13.34 -9.99
N ALA A 4 -2.04 13.41 -10.74
CA ALA A 4 -0.92 12.50 -10.59
C ALA A 4 -0.26 12.58 -9.20
N GLN A 5 -0.18 13.77 -8.61
CA GLN A 5 0.34 13.94 -7.25
C GLN A 5 -0.63 13.41 -6.21
N ILE A 6 -1.95 13.62 -6.39
CA ILE A 6 -2.98 13.03 -5.50
C ILE A 6 -2.89 11.52 -5.52
N ALA A 7 -2.76 10.92 -6.70
CA ALA A 7 -2.63 9.48 -6.87
C ALA A 7 -1.39 8.93 -6.17
N ALA A 8 -0.22 9.53 -6.43
CA ALA A 8 1.05 9.07 -5.86
C ALA A 8 1.09 9.22 -4.33
N SER A 9 0.83 10.43 -3.81
CA SER A 9 0.88 10.67 -2.36
C SER A 9 -0.26 10.00 -1.60
N GLY A 10 -1.42 9.86 -2.22
CA GLY A 10 -2.55 9.16 -1.61
C GLY A 10 -2.33 7.65 -1.49
N LEU A 11 -1.77 7.01 -2.52
CA LEU A 11 -1.38 5.60 -2.44
C LEU A 11 -0.21 5.38 -1.49
N ASP A 12 0.71 6.34 -1.37
CA ASP A 12 1.77 6.27 -0.37
C ASP A 12 1.20 6.27 1.06
N ALA A 13 0.33 7.24 1.39
CA ALA A 13 -0.32 7.29 2.70
C ALA A 13 -1.15 6.04 3.00
N LEU A 14 -1.92 5.54 2.01
CA LEU A 14 -2.66 4.27 2.12
C LEU A 14 -1.72 3.09 2.42
N THR A 15 -0.60 3.01 1.70
CA THR A 15 0.40 1.95 1.87
C THR A 15 1.05 2.02 3.26
N GLN A 16 1.41 3.21 3.72
CA GLN A 16 1.99 3.42 5.06
C GLN A 16 1.04 2.93 6.16
N LEU A 17 -0.25 3.29 6.06
CA LEU A 17 -1.27 2.86 7.02
C LEU A 17 -1.47 1.34 7.01
N LEU A 18 -1.55 0.75 5.80
CA LEU A 18 -1.72 -0.69 5.62
C LEU A 18 -0.52 -1.46 6.19
N GLU A 19 0.70 -1.07 5.83
CA GLU A 19 1.92 -1.73 6.31
C GLU A 19 2.11 -1.54 7.82
N ALA A 20 1.82 -0.35 8.36
CA ALA A 20 1.88 -0.11 9.80
C ALA A 20 0.88 -1.00 10.57
N TYR A 21 -0.32 -1.22 10.02
CA TYR A 21 -1.34 -2.06 10.64
C TYR A 21 -0.95 -3.53 10.71
N VAL A 22 -0.31 -4.08 9.67
CA VAL A 22 0.12 -5.49 9.65
C VAL A 22 1.56 -5.68 10.15
N SER A 23 2.22 -4.63 10.59
CA SER A 23 3.62 -4.64 11.03
C SER A 23 3.84 -5.55 12.25
N LEU A 24 5.02 -6.18 12.31
CA LEU A 24 5.49 -6.88 13.52
C LEU A 24 5.64 -5.96 14.75
N ARG A 25 5.67 -4.63 14.54
CA ARG A 25 5.77 -3.61 15.58
C ARG A 25 4.45 -2.89 15.85
N ALA A 26 3.36 -3.34 15.23
CA ALA A 26 2.03 -2.80 15.45
C ALA A 26 1.62 -2.92 16.94
N ASN A 27 0.89 -1.94 17.42
CA ASN A 27 0.40 -1.89 18.80
C ASN A 27 -0.97 -1.20 18.82
N PRO A 28 -1.73 -1.27 19.94
CA PRO A 28 -3.11 -0.76 19.96
C PRO A 28 -3.25 0.72 19.57
N MET A 29 -2.25 1.56 19.86
CA MET A 29 -2.26 2.97 19.47
C MET A 29 -2.08 3.14 17.96
N THR A 30 -1.07 2.45 17.39
CA THR A 30 -0.83 2.51 15.93
C THR A 30 -1.94 1.84 15.15
N ASP A 31 -2.58 0.80 15.69
CA ASP A 31 -3.73 0.12 15.09
C ASP A 31 -4.93 1.08 14.96
N ALA A 32 -5.26 1.79 16.04
CA ALA A 32 -6.36 2.76 16.04
C ALA A 32 -6.13 3.89 15.02
N LEU A 33 -4.90 4.41 14.93
CA LEU A 33 -4.53 5.43 13.95
C LEU A 33 -4.57 4.88 12.52
N ALA A 34 -4.04 3.68 12.30
CA ALA A 34 -4.01 3.07 10.98
C ALA A 34 -5.41 2.79 10.45
N LEU A 35 -6.29 2.18 11.25
CA LEU A 35 -7.67 1.91 10.85
C LEU A 35 -8.46 3.19 10.59
N SER A 36 -8.31 4.21 11.45
CA SER A 36 -8.95 5.51 11.26
C SER A 36 -8.45 6.21 9.99
N GLY A 37 -7.14 6.20 9.75
CA GLY A 37 -6.53 6.76 8.54
C GLY A 37 -6.94 6.01 7.27
N LEU A 38 -7.05 4.68 7.31
CA LEU A 38 -7.51 3.84 6.19
C LEU A 38 -8.97 4.11 5.84
N LEU A 39 -9.81 4.31 6.85
CA LEU A 39 -11.20 4.72 6.64
C LEU A 39 -11.27 6.08 5.93
N ALA A 40 -10.50 7.05 6.41
CA ALA A 40 -10.43 8.36 5.78
C ALA A 40 -9.87 8.29 4.34
N ALA A 41 -8.86 7.44 4.08
CA ALA A 41 -8.34 7.22 2.74
C ALA A 41 -9.38 6.57 1.80
N ARG A 42 -10.18 5.62 2.29
CA ARG A 42 -11.31 5.02 1.55
C ARG A 42 -12.30 6.10 1.11
N GLU A 43 -12.64 7.02 2.01
CA GLU A 43 -13.62 8.06 1.76
C GLU A 43 -13.07 9.24 0.94
N GLY A 44 -11.75 9.45 1.00
CA GLY A 44 -11.13 10.65 0.43
C GLY A 44 -10.40 10.46 -0.89
N LEU A 45 -9.65 9.36 -1.08
CA LEU A 45 -8.68 9.26 -2.16
C LEU A 45 -9.30 9.34 -3.56
N LEU A 46 -10.19 8.41 -3.87
CA LEU A 46 -10.82 8.40 -5.20
C LEU A 46 -11.77 9.58 -5.42
N PRO A 47 -12.63 9.98 -4.46
CA PRO A 47 -13.46 11.15 -4.63
C PRO A 47 -12.67 12.43 -4.89
N TRP A 48 -11.56 12.68 -4.16
CA TRP A 48 -10.71 13.83 -4.39
C TRP A 48 -10.01 13.76 -5.75
N PHE A 49 -9.42 12.61 -6.10
CA PHE A 49 -8.79 12.40 -7.40
C PHE A 49 -9.76 12.68 -8.56
N ARG A 50 -10.97 12.12 -8.51
CA ARG A 50 -12.02 12.32 -9.52
C ARG A 50 -12.42 13.77 -9.64
N ALA A 51 -12.69 14.44 -8.52
CA ALA A 51 -13.10 15.84 -8.52
C ALA A 51 -12.06 16.76 -9.18
N VAL A 52 -10.76 16.53 -8.90
CA VAL A 52 -9.70 17.31 -9.53
C VAL A 52 -9.54 16.96 -11.01
N ARG A 53 -9.59 15.68 -11.37
CA ARG A 53 -9.55 15.21 -12.75
C ARG A 53 -10.69 15.80 -13.59
N ASP A 54 -11.89 15.87 -13.02
CA ASP A 54 -13.12 16.30 -13.70
C ASP A 54 -13.36 17.82 -13.59
N GLY A 55 -12.38 18.57 -13.07
CA GLY A 55 -12.40 20.05 -13.04
C GLY A 55 -13.30 20.66 -11.95
N THR A 56 -13.66 19.91 -10.91
CA THR A 56 -14.51 20.36 -9.80
C THR A 56 -13.82 20.33 -8.42
N PRO A 57 -12.59 20.87 -8.29
CA PRO A 57 -11.76 20.68 -7.07
C PRO A 57 -12.29 21.43 -5.84
N GLU A 58 -13.15 22.42 -6.02
CA GLU A 58 -13.69 23.27 -4.94
C GLU A 58 -15.13 22.93 -4.56
N GLY A 59 -15.71 21.87 -5.15
CA GLY A 59 -17.04 21.39 -4.76
C GLY A 59 -17.06 20.86 -3.32
N PRO A 60 -18.19 20.92 -2.59
CA PRO A 60 -18.27 20.51 -1.19
C PRO A 60 -17.76 19.07 -0.95
N ALA A 61 -18.06 18.14 -1.85
CA ALA A 61 -17.58 16.77 -1.80
C ALA A 61 -16.04 16.67 -1.94
N ALA A 62 -15.46 17.49 -2.84
CA ALA A 62 -14.00 17.53 -3.03
C ALA A 62 -13.28 18.12 -1.81
N VAL A 63 -13.85 19.13 -1.16
CA VAL A 63 -13.29 19.72 0.07
C VAL A 63 -13.28 18.70 1.19
N GLY A 64 -14.38 17.97 1.40
CA GLY A 64 -14.46 16.89 2.39
C GLY A 64 -13.46 15.77 2.10
N ALA A 65 -13.37 15.32 0.86
CA ALA A 65 -12.44 14.29 0.45
C ALA A 65 -10.97 14.71 0.63
N ARG A 66 -10.63 15.95 0.32
CA ARG A 66 -9.30 16.55 0.56
C ARG A 66 -8.96 16.60 2.05
N ALA A 67 -9.91 16.97 2.90
CA ALA A 67 -9.72 16.99 4.35
C ALA A 67 -9.50 15.57 4.90
N ALA A 68 -10.27 14.59 4.42
CA ALA A 68 -10.08 13.18 4.77
C ALA A 68 -8.68 12.68 4.39
N MET A 69 -8.19 13.02 3.18
CA MET A 69 -6.83 12.65 2.76
C MET A 69 -5.74 13.37 3.55
N ALA A 70 -5.94 14.62 3.95
CA ALA A 70 -5.00 15.33 4.82
C ALA A 70 -4.88 14.64 6.19
N TYR A 71 -6.00 14.20 6.75
CA TYR A 71 -6.02 13.41 7.98
C TYR A 71 -5.36 12.04 7.78
N ALA A 72 -5.67 11.32 6.71
CA ALA A 72 -5.04 10.04 6.39
C ALA A 72 -3.52 10.15 6.30
N ALA A 73 -3.01 11.20 5.64
CA ALA A 73 -1.58 11.47 5.52
C ALA A 73 -0.93 11.78 6.88
N LEU A 74 -1.59 12.56 7.76
CA LEU A 74 -1.11 12.81 9.11
C LEU A 74 -1.05 11.50 9.93
N ALA A 75 -2.15 10.74 9.93
CA ALA A 75 -2.24 9.47 10.64
C ALA A 75 -1.18 8.47 10.14
N SER A 76 -0.93 8.43 8.82
CA SER A 76 0.09 7.56 8.22
C SER A 76 1.50 7.91 8.71
N GLY A 77 1.83 9.20 8.79
CA GLY A 77 3.13 9.65 9.32
C GLY A 77 3.35 9.25 10.78
N ILE A 78 2.32 9.36 11.62
CA ILE A 78 2.39 8.95 13.03
C ILE A 78 2.50 7.42 13.13
N ALA A 79 1.70 6.67 12.37
CA ALA A 79 1.69 5.22 12.39
C ALA A 79 3.05 4.64 11.95
N LEU A 80 3.61 5.11 10.81
CA LEU A 80 4.91 4.65 10.33
C LEU A 80 6.06 4.93 11.29
N ALA A 81 6.05 6.08 11.97
CA ALA A 81 7.10 6.45 12.91
C ALA A 81 7.14 5.51 14.13
N ASN A 82 6.01 4.91 14.51
CA ASN A 82 5.87 4.07 15.71
C ASN A 82 5.80 2.56 15.41
N ALA A 83 5.17 2.16 14.29
CA ALA A 83 5.05 0.75 13.89
C ALA A 83 6.07 0.33 12.82
N GLY A 84 6.69 1.29 12.13
CA GLY A 84 7.52 0.99 10.95
C GLY A 84 6.66 0.66 9.73
N LEU A 85 7.32 0.18 8.69
CA LEU A 85 6.71 -0.12 7.38
C LEU A 85 6.98 -1.58 6.99
N GLY A 86 6.84 -1.92 5.71
CA GLY A 86 6.98 -3.28 5.22
C GLY A 86 7.71 -3.38 3.88
N ALA A 87 7.39 -4.43 3.15
CA ALA A 87 8.09 -4.80 1.94
C ALA A 87 7.79 -3.85 0.76
N THR A 88 6.62 -3.22 0.71
CA THR A 88 6.34 -2.20 -0.32
C THR A 88 7.33 -1.06 -0.24
N HIS A 89 7.55 -0.53 0.96
CA HIS A 89 8.50 0.56 1.16
C HIS A 89 9.97 0.12 1.01
N GLY A 90 10.29 -1.13 1.36
CA GLY A 90 11.62 -1.70 1.09
C GLY A 90 11.93 -1.72 -0.41
N VAL A 91 10.98 -2.18 -1.21
CA VAL A 91 11.08 -2.20 -2.68
C VAL A 91 11.06 -0.78 -3.26
N ALA A 92 10.16 0.08 -2.79
CA ALA A 92 10.04 1.46 -3.28
C ALA A 92 11.32 2.27 -3.06
N ALA A 93 12.02 2.08 -1.92
CA ALA A 93 13.29 2.74 -1.65
C ALA A 93 14.38 2.37 -2.68
N ALA A 94 14.48 1.08 -3.05
CA ALA A 94 15.40 0.62 -4.08
C ALA A 94 15.03 1.18 -5.47
N LEU A 95 13.75 1.14 -5.82
CA LEU A 95 13.25 1.68 -7.10
C LEU A 95 13.51 3.18 -7.23
N GLY A 96 13.30 3.95 -6.16
CA GLY A 96 13.61 5.39 -6.13
C GLY A 96 15.10 5.66 -6.28
N GLY A 97 15.95 4.93 -5.54
CA GLY A 97 17.39 5.14 -5.55
C GLY A 97 18.09 4.76 -6.86
N TYR A 98 17.64 3.72 -7.56
CA TYR A 98 18.32 3.19 -8.75
C TYR A 98 17.65 3.57 -10.08
N TYR A 99 16.36 3.86 -10.06
CA TYR A 99 15.59 4.18 -11.28
C TYR A 99 14.94 5.56 -11.25
N GLY A 100 15.12 6.32 -10.16
CA GLY A 100 14.52 7.64 -10.03
C GLY A 100 12.99 7.65 -10.03
N ILE A 101 12.36 6.50 -9.69
CA ILE A 101 10.90 6.41 -9.65
C ILE A 101 10.40 7.23 -8.44
N PRO A 102 9.47 8.17 -8.62
CA PRO A 102 8.90 8.93 -7.51
C PRO A 102 8.35 7.98 -6.44
N HIS A 103 8.63 8.26 -5.16
CA HIS A 103 8.38 7.34 -4.05
C HIS A 103 6.94 6.81 -4.01
N GLY A 104 5.95 7.71 -4.02
CA GLY A 104 4.54 7.29 -3.97
C GLY A 104 4.09 6.53 -5.23
N VAL A 105 4.71 6.77 -6.39
CA VAL A 105 4.48 5.96 -7.59
C VAL A 105 5.03 4.56 -7.41
N ALA A 106 6.25 4.42 -6.88
CA ALA A 106 6.85 3.12 -6.59
C ALA A 106 6.00 2.32 -5.58
N CYS A 107 5.52 2.98 -4.51
CA CYS A 107 4.60 2.37 -3.54
C CYS A 107 3.31 1.89 -4.21
N GLY A 108 2.60 2.76 -4.93
CA GLY A 108 1.33 2.42 -5.57
C GLY A 108 1.46 1.33 -6.63
N THR A 109 2.58 1.29 -7.37
CA THR A 109 2.86 0.28 -8.40
C THR A 109 3.10 -1.11 -7.79
N THR A 110 3.76 -1.18 -6.63
CA THR A 110 4.19 -2.45 -6.03
C THR A 110 3.26 -2.96 -4.92
N LEU A 111 2.34 -2.15 -4.41
CA LEU A 111 1.47 -2.47 -3.28
C LEU A 111 0.70 -3.79 -3.46
N VAL A 112 0.01 -3.96 -4.58
CA VAL A 112 -0.82 -5.16 -4.82
C VAL A 112 0.01 -6.43 -4.87
N ALA A 113 1.16 -6.36 -5.54
CA ALA A 113 2.08 -7.49 -5.63
C ALA A 113 2.65 -7.84 -4.25
N THR A 114 3.01 -6.84 -3.45
CA THR A 114 3.51 -7.02 -2.09
C THR A 114 2.46 -7.68 -1.18
N VAL A 115 1.23 -7.16 -1.18
CA VAL A 115 0.14 -7.76 -0.37
C VAL A 115 -0.09 -9.22 -0.78
N ARG A 116 -0.13 -9.52 -2.08
CA ARG A 116 -0.30 -10.89 -2.58
C ARG A 116 0.83 -11.82 -2.13
N VAL A 117 2.07 -11.37 -2.22
CA VAL A 117 3.23 -12.16 -1.81
C VAL A 117 3.25 -12.38 -0.31
N ASN A 118 2.96 -11.33 0.49
CA ASN A 118 2.84 -11.46 1.94
C ASN A 118 1.76 -12.46 2.34
N LEU A 119 0.58 -12.41 1.72
CA LEU A 119 -0.51 -13.36 1.99
C LEU A 119 -0.07 -14.79 1.71
N GLY A 120 0.52 -15.07 0.55
CA GLY A 120 1.01 -16.40 0.21
C GLY A 120 2.11 -16.90 1.17
N ALA A 121 3.03 -16.02 1.53
CA ALA A 121 4.10 -16.34 2.49
C ALA A 121 3.55 -16.64 3.90
N LEU A 122 2.57 -15.85 4.36
CA LEU A 122 1.90 -16.05 5.65
C LEU A 122 1.09 -17.35 5.67
N GLU A 123 0.33 -17.62 4.61
CA GLU A 123 -0.43 -18.88 4.49
C GLU A 123 0.47 -20.11 4.53
N ALA A 124 1.66 -20.03 3.95
CA ALA A 124 2.62 -21.11 3.94
C ALA A 124 3.38 -21.30 5.27
N ARG A 125 3.68 -20.22 6.01
CA ARG A 125 4.63 -20.24 7.13
C ARG A 125 4.07 -19.80 8.48
N ASP A 126 2.94 -19.08 8.49
CA ASP A 126 2.34 -18.50 9.71
C ASP A 126 0.81 -18.41 9.63
N ALA A 127 0.18 -19.50 9.16
CA ALA A 127 -1.27 -19.54 8.95
C ALA A 127 -2.09 -19.28 10.23
N GLY A 128 -1.54 -19.57 11.41
CA GLY A 128 -2.16 -19.31 12.71
C GLY A 128 -1.79 -17.97 13.35
N GLY A 129 -0.97 -17.16 12.68
CA GLY A 129 -0.51 -15.89 13.19
C GLY A 129 -1.55 -14.78 13.09
N THR A 130 -1.18 -13.60 13.60
CA THR A 130 -2.09 -12.44 13.69
C THR A 130 -2.21 -11.67 12.38
N ALA A 131 -1.27 -11.82 11.44
CA ALA A 131 -1.22 -10.97 10.25
C ALA A 131 -2.33 -11.31 9.22
N LEU A 132 -2.63 -12.60 9.01
CA LEU A 132 -3.71 -13.00 8.09
C LEU A 132 -5.10 -12.47 8.50
N PRO A 133 -5.52 -12.58 9.78
CA PRO A 133 -6.75 -11.91 10.27
C PRO A 133 -6.72 -10.39 10.06
N ARG A 134 -5.58 -9.72 10.27
CA ARG A 134 -5.44 -8.28 10.04
C ARG A 134 -5.62 -7.91 8.56
N TYR A 135 -5.07 -8.67 7.63
CA TYR A 135 -5.33 -8.47 6.20
C TYR A 135 -6.81 -8.68 5.84
N ALA A 136 -7.49 -9.63 6.47
CA ALA A 136 -8.92 -9.82 6.27
C ALA A 136 -9.73 -8.63 6.81
N GLU A 137 -9.36 -8.09 7.97
CA GLU A 137 -9.97 -6.89 8.55
C GLU A 137 -9.81 -5.67 7.61
N LEU A 138 -8.61 -5.47 7.03
CA LEU A 138 -8.37 -4.45 6.02
C LEU A 138 -9.27 -4.62 4.80
N GLY A 139 -9.48 -5.85 4.35
CA GLY A 139 -10.40 -6.15 3.25
C GLY A 139 -11.83 -5.76 3.57
N ARG A 140 -12.34 -6.11 4.76
CA ARG A 140 -13.67 -5.71 5.23
C ARG A 140 -13.82 -4.20 5.33
N LEU A 141 -12.82 -3.54 5.93
CA LEU A 141 -12.82 -2.09 6.14
C LEU A 141 -12.87 -1.34 4.80
N LEU A 142 -11.97 -1.67 3.88
CA LEU A 142 -11.86 -0.96 2.61
C LEU A 142 -13.01 -1.29 1.65
N ALA A 143 -13.58 -2.49 1.73
CA ALA A 143 -14.75 -2.90 0.94
C ALA A 143 -16.06 -2.36 1.49
N ASP A 144 -16.10 -1.95 2.77
CA ASP A 144 -17.33 -1.70 3.52
C ASP A 144 -18.24 -2.95 3.62
N GLU A 145 -17.61 -4.10 3.76
CA GLU A 145 -18.27 -5.42 3.80
C GLU A 145 -17.89 -6.16 5.09
N PRO A 146 -18.43 -5.77 6.27
CA PRO A 146 -17.97 -6.24 7.57
C PRO A 146 -18.20 -7.73 7.83
N ARG A 147 -19.04 -8.40 7.04
CA ARG A 147 -19.41 -9.81 7.22
C ARG A 147 -18.66 -10.77 6.29
N LEU A 148 -17.73 -10.30 5.47
CA LEU A 148 -16.96 -11.20 4.60
C LEU A 148 -16.16 -12.22 5.43
N PRO A 149 -16.18 -13.52 5.08
CA PRO A 149 -15.27 -14.50 5.64
C PRO A 149 -13.81 -14.12 5.35
N ASP A 150 -12.87 -14.51 6.22
CA ASP A 150 -11.46 -14.13 6.12
C ASP A 150 -10.83 -14.34 4.74
N PRO A 151 -10.95 -15.53 4.11
CA PRO A 151 -10.37 -15.74 2.77
C PRO A 151 -10.97 -14.80 1.71
N ALA A 152 -12.30 -14.60 1.75
CA ALA A 152 -12.98 -13.70 0.82
C ALA A 152 -12.58 -12.23 1.05
N ALA A 153 -12.43 -11.81 2.31
CA ALA A 153 -12.01 -10.47 2.67
C ALA A 153 -10.56 -10.18 2.18
N ARG A 154 -9.64 -11.13 2.32
CA ARG A 154 -8.28 -11.01 1.75
C ARG A 154 -8.29 -10.93 0.23
N GLY A 155 -9.10 -11.73 -0.44
CA GLY A 155 -9.31 -11.64 -1.90
C GLY A 155 -9.86 -10.27 -2.31
N ARG A 156 -10.87 -9.78 -1.59
CA ARG A 156 -11.48 -8.48 -1.82
C ARG A 156 -10.52 -7.32 -1.64
N LEU A 157 -9.61 -7.41 -0.65
CA LEU A 157 -8.54 -6.43 -0.48
C LEU A 157 -7.68 -6.30 -1.75
N LEU A 158 -7.21 -7.42 -2.29
CA LEU A 158 -6.38 -7.44 -3.51
C LEU A 158 -7.12 -6.86 -4.73
N GLU A 159 -8.41 -7.17 -4.89
CA GLU A 159 -9.24 -6.62 -5.95
C GLU A 159 -9.37 -5.11 -5.86
N LEU A 160 -9.68 -4.59 -4.67
CA LEU A 160 -9.84 -3.16 -4.41
C LEU A 160 -8.54 -2.39 -4.64
N LEU A 161 -7.44 -2.85 -4.06
CA LEU A 161 -6.14 -2.21 -4.26
C LEU A 161 -5.75 -2.19 -5.74
N GLY A 162 -6.02 -3.28 -6.46
CA GLY A 162 -5.81 -3.36 -7.90
C GLY A 162 -6.71 -2.42 -8.70
N ALA A 163 -7.97 -2.29 -8.33
CA ALA A 163 -8.90 -1.35 -8.95
C ALA A 163 -8.46 0.11 -8.72
N TRP A 164 -8.08 0.45 -7.50
CA TRP A 164 -7.60 1.78 -7.15
C TRP A 164 -6.30 2.13 -7.89
N ALA A 165 -5.33 1.23 -7.93
CA ALA A 165 -4.09 1.46 -8.66
C ALA A 165 -4.33 1.72 -10.16
N ARG A 166 -5.26 0.98 -10.78
CA ARG A 166 -5.65 1.21 -12.17
C ARG A 166 -6.37 2.55 -12.38
N GLU A 167 -7.34 2.87 -11.53
CA GLU A 167 -8.10 4.12 -11.65
C GLU A 167 -7.21 5.35 -11.44
N LEU A 168 -6.28 5.26 -10.50
CA LEU A 168 -5.30 6.30 -10.20
C LEU A 168 -4.15 6.37 -11.23
N GLY A 169 -4.17 5.49 -12.23
CA GLY A 169 -3.22 5.52 -13.34
C GLY A 169 -1.80 5.10 -12.95
N MET A 170 -1.63 4.19 -11.96
CA MET A 170 -0.29 3.74 -11.57
C MET A 170 0.38 2.99 -12.72
N PRO A 171 1.56 3.46 -13.15
CA PRO A 171 2.29 2.84 -14.25
C PRO A 171 2.91 1.51 -13.82
N ARG A 172 3.27 0.68 -14.79
CA ARG A 172 4.08 -0.52 -14.55
C ARG A 172 5.56 -0.14 -14.49
N LEU A 173 6.39 -0.95 -13.80
CA LEU A 173 7.83 -0.68 -13.65
C LEU A 173 8.56 -0.58 -14.99
N ARG A 174 8.07 -1.25 -16.03
CA ARG A 174 8.63 -1.15 -17.39
C ARG A 174 8.61 0.27 -17.95
N ALA A 175 7.65 1.09 -17.56
CA ALA A 175 7.58 2.49 -17.98
C ALA A 175 8.79 3.32 -17.51
N PHE A 176 9.52 2.83 -16.51
CA PHE A 176 10.73 3.45 -15.95
C PHE A 176 12.02 2.72 -16.35
N GLY A 177 11.98 1.85 -17.36
CA GLY A 177 13.14 1.11 -17.81
C GLY A 177 13.54 -0.10 -16.95
N VAL A 178 12.72 -0.46 -15.96
CA VAL A 178 12.96 -1.69 -15.19
C VAL A 178 12.58 -2.89 -16.04
N SER A 179 13.50 -3.82 -16.22
CA SER A 179 13.31 -5.04 -17.02
C SER A 179 13.54 -6.31 -16.18
N ALA A 180 13.12 -7.46 -16.71
CA ALA A 180 13.31 -8.73 -16.02
C ALA A 180 14.79 -9.08 -15.76
N GLN A 181 15.68 -8.60 -16.63
CA GLN A 181 17.12 -8.87 -16.57
C GLN A 181 17.80 -8.25 -15.33
N VAL A 182 17.31 -7.12 -14.84
CA VAL A 182 17.91 -6.38 -13.72
C VAL A 182 17.37 -6.81 -12.36
N LEU A 183 16.35 -7.68 -12.32
CA LEU A 183 15.69 -8.01 -11.05
C LEU A 183 16.61 -8.73 -10.07
N ALA A 184 17.50 -9.59 -10.55
CA ALA A 184 18.45 -10.31 -9.69
C ALA A 184 19.37 -9.35 -8.92
N ASP A 185 19.81 -8.26 -9.58
CA ASP A 185 20.66 -7.24 -8.97
C ASP A 185 19.87 -6.26 -8.07
N LEU A 186 18.57 -6.12 -8.32
CA LEU A 186 17.71 -5.20 -7.57
C LEU A 186 17.20 -5.82 -6.25
N VAL A 187 16.95 -7.13 -6.21
CA VAL A 187 16.41 -7.84 -5.04
C VAL A 187 17.23 -7.60 -3.77
N PRO A 188 18.57 -7.75 -3.75
CA PRO A 188 19.35 -7.49 -2.52
C PRO A 188 19.23 -6.05 -2.04
N ARG A 189 19.01 -5.10 -2.94
CA ARG A 189 18.91 -3.66 -2.64
C ARG A 189 17.58 -3.27 -2.00
N CYS A 190 16.56 -4.15 -2.07
CA CYS A 190 15.27 -3.97 -1.41
C CYS A 190 15.32 -4.25 0.11
N ARG A 191 16.43 -4.78 0.63
CA ARG A 191 16.62 -5.20 2.04
C ARG A 191 16.86 -4.05 3.02
N GLY A 192 16.15 -2.94 2.85
CA GLY A 192 16.23 -1.78 3.74
C GLY A 192 15.58 -1.99 5.12
N SER A 193 15.64 -0.94 5.95
CA SER A 193 15.09 -0.95 7.32
C SER A 193 13.60 -1.27 7.37
N SER A 194 12.83 -0.85 6.36
CA SER A 194 11.38 -1.10 6.27
C SER A 194 11.02 -2.59 6.21
N MET A 195 11.88 -3.42 5.61
CA MET A 195 11.67 -4.87 5.53
C MET A 195 11.64 -5.55 6.91
N ARG A 196 12.27 -4.97 7.93
CA ARG A 196 12.39 -5.58 9.27
C ARG A 196 11.08 -5.64 10.04
N SER A 197 10.14 -4.80 9.70
CA SER A 197 8.80 -4.77 10.31
C SER A 197 7.72 -5.39 9.43
N ASN A 198 8.07 -5.95 8.26
CA ASN A 198 7.13 -6.70 7.43
C ASN A 198 6.55 -7.89 8.20
N PRO A 199 5.24 -8.20 8.06
CA PRO A 199 4.59 -9.23 8.89
C PRO A 199 5.17 -10.63 8.73
N VAL A 200 5.94 -10.88 7.67
CA VAL A 200 6.65 -12.15 7.41
C VAL A 200 7.99 -11.84 6.77
N ALA A 201 9.03 -12.59 7.12
CA ALA A 201 10.31 -12.49 6.45
C ALA A 201 10.18 -13.05 5.01
N LEU A 202 10.43 -12.21 4.01
CA LEU A 202 10.40 -12.63 2.61
C LEU A 202 11.80 -13.07 2.16
N ASP A 203 11.88 -14.17 1.42
CA ASP A 203 13.11 -14.59 0.75
C ASP A 203 13.36 -13.80 -0.56
N ASP A 204 14.48 -14.06 -1.24
CA ASP A 204 14.84 -13.35 -2.45
C ASP A 204 13.92 -13.69 -3.64
N ALA A 205 13.40 -14.93 -3.69
CA ALA A 205 12.45 -15.34 -4.72
C ALA A 205 11.11 -14.61 -4.56
N GLU A 206 10.66 -14.39 -3.34
CA GLU A 206 9.45 -13.66 -2.98
C GLU A 206 9.59 -12.16 -3.30
N VAL A 207 10.69 -11.54 -2.90
CA VAL A 207 10.98 -10.14 -3.29
C VAL A 207 11.09 -10.00 -4.80
N GLY A 208 11.76 -10.93 -5.47
CA GLY A 208 11.80 -11.00 -6.93
C GLY A 208 10.41 -11.18 -7.57
N SER A 209 9.51 -11.90 -6.88
CA SER A 209 8.11 -12.06 -7.33
C SER A 209 7.33 -10.73 -7.25
N ILE A 210 7.52 -9.93 -6.19
CA ILE A 210 6.93 -8.59 -6.09
C ILE A 210 7.34 -7.76 -7.31
N LEU A 211 8.62 -7.70 -7.60
CA LEU A 211 9.15 -6.93 -8.73
C LEU A 211 8.62 -7.44 -10.08
N ARG A 212 8.63 -8.76 -10.30
CA ARG A 212 8.12 -9.38 -11.55
C ARG A 212 6.63 -9.08 -11.78
N GLN A 213 5.81 -9.19 -10.74
CA GLN A 213 4.37 -8.91 -10.83
C GLN A 213 4.09 -7.43 -11.07
N SER A 214 5.04 -6.55 -10.79
CA SER A 214 4.93 -5.10 -10.98
C SER A 214 5.49 -4.61 -12.33
N LEU A 215 6.17 -5.49 -13.12
CA LEU A 215 6.60 -5.21 -14.50
C LEU A 215 5.39 -5.12 -15.43
#